data_cfd2b42930de7a43734dd738b4a102da
#
_entry.id   cfd2b42930de7a43734dd738b4a102da
#
_cell.length_a   1.000
_cell.length_b   1.000
_cell.length_c   1.000
_cell.angle_alpha   90.00
_cell.angle_beta   90.00
_cell.angle_gamma   90.00
#
_symmetry.space_group_name_H-M   'P 1'
#
loop_
_entity.id
_entity.type
_entity.pdbx_description
1 polymer ?
#
loop_
_entity_poly.entity_id
_entity_poly.type
_entity_poly.pdbx_seq_one_letter_code
_entity_poly.pdbx_strand_id
1 'polypeptide(L)'
;MRVTPPGGIAILSACLKRAGYHDMKLFDATWYPVDQQLRDEGKAGGNRDRDRQKRGMFPDYEWKRDDIKLELEDVDMYTAFRDMVLDFEPDVIISSIVEDTFYLWKKFMEKVSDRKFINICGGVFCTYFPQAFEGKCDYICRGEGDELLPELMDLISEGKTGHHLANVHPNPMRPAINVNTLPVTDHEIFDERSLYRPFQGEIIKIATVETQRGCPFKCKFCNSPSNASLYKEETDSLFFRHRTVEHQEAEIIDLIDKHDIEVLWIVTDTFLTMSKKKFDEWAK
;
A
#
# COMPACT_ATOMS: atom_id res chain seq x y z
N MET A 1 2.77 -3.67 -17.26
CA MET A 1 2.32 -2.32 -16.85
C MET A 1 2.26 -2.32 -15.34
N ARG A 2 2.88 -1.37 -14.71
CA ARG A 2 3.02 -1.36 -13.25
C ARG A 2 1.81 -0.71 -12.61
N VAL A 3 1.51 -1.17 -11.41
CA VAL A 3 0.45 -0.60 -10.57
C VAL A 3 0.95 0.76 -10.06
N THR A 4 0.06 1.72 -9.89
CA THR A 4 0.33 2.99 -9.22
C THR A 4 0.89 2.74 -7.80
N PRO A 5 1.68 3.69 -7.23
CA PRO A 5 2.14 3.58 -5.86
C PRO A 5 1.00 3.18 -4.91
N PRO A 6 1.19 2.18 -4.03
CA PRO A 6 0.14 1.76 -3.11
C PRO A 6 -0.20 2.86 -2.12
N GLY A 7 -1.41 3.44 -2.21
CA GLY A 7 -1.86 4.50 -1.31
C GLY A 7 -1.79 4.12 0.17
N GLY A 8 -1.97 2.83 0.50
CA GLY A 8 -1.80 2.33 1.86
C GLY A 8 -0.39 2.49 2.41
N ILE A 9 0.65 2.28 1.59
CA ILE A 9 2.05 2.50 2.00
C ILE A 9 2.33 3.99 2.14
N ALA A 10 1.88 4.81 1.17
CA ALA A 10 2.04 6.26 1.21
C ALA A 10 1.45 6.90 2.47
N ILE A 11 0.25 6.51 2.87
CA ILE A 11 -0.41 7.06 4.07
C ILE A 11 0.24 6.56 5.36
N LEU A 12 0.64 5.29 5.45
CA LEU A 12 1.33 4.75 6.62
C LEU A 12 2.69 5.41 6.82
N SER A 13 3.45 5.63 5.74
CA SER A 13 4.70 6.39 5.78
C SER A 13 4.47 7.81 6.30
N ALA A 14 3.45 8.51 5.78
CA ALA A 14 3.10 9.85 6.24
C ALA A 14 2.70 9.90 7.73
N CYS A 15 1.96 8.89 8.21
CA CYS A 15 1.60 8.79 9.63
C CYS A 15 2.83 8.57 10.53
N LEU A 16 3.76 7.73 10.09
CA LEU A 16 5.02 7.49 10.81
C LEU A 16 5.92 8.73 10.80
N LYS A 17 6.06 9.43 9.67
CA LYS A 17 6.80 10.71 9.58
C LYS A 17 6.21 11.76 10.51
N ARG A 18 4.87 11.88 10.56
CA ARG A 18 4.18 12.79 11.50
C ARG A 18 4.45 12.46 12.98
N ALA A 19 4.66 11.19 13.28
CA ALA A 19 5.03 10.73 14.62
C ALA A 19 6.53 10.87 14.94
N GLY A 20 7.35 11.34 13.97
CA GLY A 20 8.78 11.59 14.16
C GLY A 20 9.70 10.48 13.64
N TYR A 21 9.16 9.44 12.99
CA TYR A 21 9.94 8.37 12.38
C TYR A 21 10.27 8.74 10.94
N HIS A 22 11.47 9.24 10.68
CA HIS A 22 11.91 9.72 9.37
C HIS A 22 12.92 8.78 8.70
N ASP A 23 13.63 7.96 9.49
CA ASP A 23 14.60 6.99 8.96
C ASP A 23 13.88 5.74 8.49
N MET A 24 13.36 5.79 7.27
CA MET A 24 12.58 4.74 6.65
C MET A 24 13.07 4.48 5.21
N LYS A 25 13.10 3.20 4.84
CA LYS A 25 13.47 2.76 3.48
C LYS A 25 12.39 1.79 2.96
N LEU A 26 11.92 2.00 1.74
CA LEU A 26 10.96 1.12 1.10
C LEU A 26 11.68 0.13 0.18
N PHE A 27 11.42 -1.16 0.34
CA PHE A 27 11.75 -2.16 -0.67
C PHE A 27 10.55 -2.40 -1.58
N ASP A 28 10.63 -1.91 -2.81
CA ASP A 28 9.59 -2.09 -3.82
C ASP A 28 9.97 -3.21 -4.81
N ALA A 29 9.40 -4.39 -4.60
CA ALA A 29 9.64 -5.56 -5.44
C ALA A 29 9.18 -5.40 -6.90
N THR A 30 8.42 -4.35 -7.25
CA THR A 30 7.96 -4.11 -8.63
C THR A 30 9.08 -3.76 -9.59
N TRP A 31 10.24 -3.33 -9.10
CA TRP A 31 11.41 -2.97 -9.89
C TRP A 31 12.30 -4.17 -10.25
N TYR A 32 11.98 -5.36 -9.78
CA TYR A 32 12.75 -6.58 -10.00
C TYR A 32 12.04 -7.56 -10.94
N PRO A 33 12.77 -8.45 -11.63
CA PRO A 33 12.15 -9.54 -12.37
C PRO A 33 11.32 -10.43 -11.45
N VAL A 34 10.11 -10.78 -11.90
CA VAL A 34 9.25 -11.68 -11.11
C VAL A 34 9.82 -13.09 -11.16
N ASP A 35 9.93 -13.74 -10.00
CA ASP A 35 10.34 -15.13 -9.87
C ASP A 35 9.51 -16.04 -10.79
N GLN A 36 10.21 -16.74 -11.69
CA GLN A 36 9.60 -17.64 -12.67
C GLN A 36 8.80 -18.77 -11.99
N GLN A 37 9.29 -19.24 -10.85
CA GLN A 37 8.67 -20.32 -10.10
C GLN A 37 7.29 -19.94 -9.53
N LEU A 38 7.13 -18.69 -9.08
CA LEU A 38 5.82 -18.17 -8.64
C LEU A 38 4.84 -18.02 -9.80
N ARG A 39 5.35 -17.81 -11.03
CA ARG A 39 4.54 -17.75 -12.26
C ARG A 39 4.09 -19.13 -12.70
N ASP A 40 4.97 -20.12 -12.67
CA ASP A 40 4.72 -21.47 -13.17
C ASP A 40 3.75 -22.24 -12.27
N GLU A 41 3.74 -21.94 -10.98
CA GLU A 41 2.77 -22.50 -10.03
C GLU A 41 1.35 -21.94 -10.16
N GLY A 42 1.10 -21.04 -11.11
CA GLY A 42 -0.20 -20.41 -11.38
C GLY A 42 -0.71 -19.49 -10.26
N LYS A 43 0.10 -19.25 -9.26
CA LYS A 43 -0.24 -18.48 -8.05
C LYS A 43 0.06 -16.99 -8.19
N ALA A 44 0.86 -16.61 -9.17
CA ALA A 44 1.04 -15.20 -9.53
C ALA A 44 0.32 -14.93 -10.85
N GLY A 45 -0.67 -14.04 -10.84
CA GLY A 45 -1.42 -13.61 -12.03
C GLY A 45 -0.58 -12.93 -13.13
N GLY A 46 0.72 -13.24 -13.17
CA GLY A 46 1.76 -12.52 -13.87
C GLY A 46 1.83 -12.71 -15.39
N ASN A 47 1.06 -13.61 -15.99
CA ASN A 47 1.19 -13.88 -17.43
C ASN A 47 0.05 -13.32 -18.30
N ARG A 48 -1.04 -12.86 -17.69
CA ARG A 48 -2.20 -12.38 -18.45
C ARG A 48 -1.87 -11.19 -19.34
N ASP A 49 -1.04 -10.28 -18.89
CA ASP A 49 -0.71 -9.07 -19.68
C ASP A 49 0.29 -9.39 -20.78
N ARG A 50 1.27 -10.28 -20.58
CA ARG A 50 2.13 -10.79 -21.64
C ARG A 50 1.35 -11.58 -22.70
N ASP A 51 0.40 -12.40 -22.28
CA ASP A 51 -0.44 -13.15 -23.23
C ASP A 51 -1.36 -12.23 -24.00
N ARG A 52 -1.89 -11.16 -23.39
CA ARG A 52 -2.67 -10.11 -24.07
C ARG A 52 -1.81 -9.31 -25.03
N GLN A 53 -0.58 -8.97 -24.66
CA GLN A 53 0.38 -8.30 -25.54
C GLN A 53 0.74 -9.18 -26.74
N LYS A 54 1.08 -10.47 -26.54
CA LYS A 54 1.32 -11.43 -27.61
C LYS A 54 0.14 -11.64 -28.54
N ARG A 55 -1.09 -11.46 -28.04
CA ARG A 55 -2.32 -11.54 -28.85
C ARG A 55 -2.67 -10.21 -29.54
N GLY A 56 -1.81 -9.20 -29.46
CA GLY A 56 -2.05 -7.88 -30.06
C GLY A 56 -3.17 -7.08 -29.37
N MET A 57 -3.57 -7.45 -28.15
CA MET A 57 -4.60 -6.72 -27.40
C MET A 57 -4.08 -5.40 -26.83
N PHE A 58 -2.76 -5.30 -26.66
CA PHE A 58 -2.08 -4.05 -26.31
C PHE A 58 -0.96 -3.83 -27.32
N PRO A 59 -0.84 -2.64 -27.92
CA PRO A 59 0.29 -2.32 -28.78
C PRO A 59 1.60 -2.38 -27.97
N ASP A 60 2.68 -2.79 -28.65
CA ASP A 60 4.01 -2.62 -28.11
C ASP A 60 4.28 -1.13 -27.98
N TYR A 61 4.68 -0.72 -26.80
CA TYR A 61 4.91 0.67 -26.48
C TYR A 61 6.42 0.94 -26.49
N GLU A 62 6.88 1.74 -27.45
CA GLU A 62 8.24 2.26 -27.42
C GLU A 62 8.31 3.40 -26.40
N TRP A 63 9.20 3.26 -25.44
CA TRP A 63 9.51 4.31 -24.50
C TRP A 63 10.23 5.46 -25.22
N LYS A 64 9.62 6.63 -25.29
CA LYS A 64 10.13 7.78 -26.04
C LYS A 64 10.78 8.87 -25.17
N ARG A 65 10.98 8.59 -23.90
CA ARG A 65 11.63 9.55 -22.98
C ARG A 65 13.03 9.07 -22.67
N ASP A 66 14.03 9.84 -23.11
CA ASP A 66 15.45 9.54 -22.88
C ASP A 66 15.92 9.96 -21.49
N ASP A 67 15.13 10.80 -20.81
CA ASP A 67 15.42 11.35 -19.47
C ASP A 67 15.09 10.35 -18.34
N ILE A 68 14.30 9.32 -18.61
CA ILE A 68 13.86 8.34 -17.61
C ILE A 68 14.02 6.92 -18.12
N LYS A 69 14.78 6.12 -17.39
CA LYS A 69 14.92 4.69 -17.63
C LYS A 69 13.95 3.92 -16.74
N LEU A 70 12.93 3.31 -17.33
CA LEU A 70 12.02 2.37 -16.65
C LEU A 70 12.48 0.92 -16.82
N GLU A 71 13.75 0.69 -16.59
CA GLU A 71 14.32 -0.66 -16.64
C GLU A 71 14.10 -1.39 -15.30
N LEU A 72 13.95 -2.71 -15.37
CA LEU A 72 14.01 -3.56 -14.20
C LEU A 72 15.46 -3.62 -13.71
N GLU A 73 15.63 -3.74 -12.41
CA GLU A 73 16.94 -4.02 -11.83
C GLU A 73 17.44 -5.39 -12.31
N ASP A 74 18.69 -5.47 -12.75
CA ASP A 74 19.32 -6.71 -13.22
C ASP A 74 19.97 -7.47 -12.05
N VAL A 75 19.20 -7.63 -10.96
CA VAL A 75 19.63 -8.34 -9.75
C VAL A 75 18.46 -9.20 -9.27
N ASP A 76 18.78 -10.34 -8.68
CA ASP A 76 17.78 -11.15 -7.98
C ASP A 76 17.15 -10.36 -6.82
N MET A 77 15.81 -10.26 -6.81
CA MET A 77 15.10 -9.43 -5.84
C MET A 77 15.30 -9.87 -4.38
N TYR A 78 15.54 -11.15 -4.14
CA TYR A 78 15.77 -11.66 -2.78
C TYR A 78 17.16 -11.28 -2.29
N THR A 79 18.14 -11.29 -3.19
CA THR A 79 19.49 -10.80 -2.93
C THR A 79 19.48 -9.31 -2.67
N ALA A 80 18.83 -8.53 -3.53
CA ALA A 80 18.68 -7.07 -3.35
C ALA A 80 17.98 -6.70 -2.03
N PHE A 81 16.94 -7.44 -1.65
CA PHE A 81 16.27 -7.24 -0.36
C PHE A 81 17.22 -7.50 0.82
N ARG A 82 17.95 -8.63 0.77
CA ARG A 82 18.93 -8.96 1.80
C ARG A 82 20.02 -7.89 1.91
N ASP A 83 20.57 -7.46 0.77
CA ASP A 83 21.62 -6.43 0.72
C ASP A 83 21.10 -5.10 1.31
N MET A 84 19.86 -4.71 0.99
CA MET A 84 19.24 -3.54 1.58
C MET A 84 19.08 -3.67 3.11
N VAL A 85 18.67 -4.84 3.61
CA VAL A 85 18.55 -5.08 5.05
C VAL A 85 19.91 -5.06 5.75
N LEU A 86 20.96 -5.57 5.09
CA LEU A 86 22.33 -5.55 5.62
C LEU A 86 22.93 -4.14 5.66
N ASP A 87 22.62 -3.31 4.66
CA ASP A 87 23.12 -1.94 4.54
C ASP A 87 22.37 -0.97 5.48
N PHE A 88 21.05 -1.14 5.58
CA PHE A 88 20.20 -0.24 6.38
C PHE A 88 20.11 -0.65 7.85
N GLU A 89 20.34 -1.93 8.18
CA GLU A 89 20.27 -2.50 9.52
C GLU A 89 18.97 -2.11 10.30
N PRO A 90 17.77 -2.39 9.74
CA PRO A 90 16.52 -1.92 10.35
C PRO A 90 16.24 -2.56 11.70
N ASP A 91 15.78 -1.77 12.67
CA ASP A 91 15.22 -2.28 13.93
C ASP A 91 13.85 -2.94 13.73
N VAL A 92 13.11 -2.47 12.74
CA VAL A 92 11.74 -2.92 12.46
C VAL A 92 11.53 -3.11 10.95
N ILE A 93 10.94 -4.23 10.55
CA ILE A 93 10.44 -4.45 9.20
C ILE A 93 8.91 -4.49 9.22
N ILE A 94 8.27 -3.61 8.46
CA ILE A 94 6.82 -3.52 8.34
C ILE A 94 6.40 -4.03 6.97
N SER A 95 5.46 -4.98 6.91
CA SER A 95 5.00 -5.60 5.68
C SER A 95 3.50 -5.47 5.51
N SER A 96 3.05 -4.95 4.36
CA SER A 96 1.63 -4.92 3.96
C SER A 96 1.37 -6.07 2.99
N ILE A 97 0.56 -7.06 3.40
CA ILE A 97 0.47 -8.35 2.74
C ILE A 97 -0.97 -8.61 2.27
N VAL A 98 -1.08 -9.00 1.00
CA VAL A 98 -2.27 -9.61 0.42
C VAL A 98 -2.02 -11.12 0.21
N GLU A 99 -3.07 -11.89 -0.02
CA GLU A 99 -2.95 -13.36 -0.16
C GLU A 99 -1.90 -13.76 -1.21
N ASP A 100 -1.94 -13.12 -2.38
CA ASP A 100 -1.01 -13.40 -3.49
C ASP A 100 0.46 -13.12 -3.15
N THR A 101 0.74 -12.21 -2.21
CA THR A 101 2.10 -11.82 -1.82
C THR A 101 2.60 -12.54 -0.57
N PHE A 102 1.79 -13.39 0.05
CA PHE A 102 2.16 -14.08 1.28
C PHE A 102 3.40 -14.99 1.13
N TYR A 103 3.46 -15.77 0.05
CA TYR A 103 4.61 -16.65 -0.21
C TYR A 103 5.87 -15.85 -0.56
N LEU A 104 5.71 -14.72 -1.26
CA LEU A 104 6.79 -13.81 -1.55
C LEU A 104 7.38 -13.22 -0.26
N TRP A 105 6.51 -12.71 0.63
CA TRP A 105 6.90 -12.22 1.95
C TRP A 105 7.66 -13.29 2.75
N LYS A 106 7.18 -14.53 2.79
CA LYS A 106 7.90 -15.63 3.47
C LYS A 106 9.32 -15.81 2.95
N LYS A 107 9.50 -15.82 1.63
CA LYS A 107 10.83 -15.94 1.02
C LYS A 107 11.75 -14.78 1.38
N PHE A 108 11.22 -13.56 1.45
CA PHE A 108 12.00 -12.41 1.93
C PHE A 108 12.44 -12.60 3.39
N MET A 109 11.53 -13.00 4.27
CA MET A 109 11.87 -13.22 5.69
C MET A 109 12.87 -14.37 5.88
N GLU A 110 12.78 -15.43 5.09
CA GLU A 110 13.76 -16.52 5.07
C GLU A 110 15.17 -16.03 4.73
N LYS A 111 15.30 -15.07 3.79
CA LYS A 111 16.62 -14.52 3.37
C LYS A 111 17.30 -13.67 4.44
N VAL A 112 16.57 -13.18 5.41
CA VAL A 112 17.07 -12.34 6.51
C VAL A 112 16.88 -12.97 7.88
N SER A 113 16.60 -14.29 7.94
CA SER A 113 16.32 -15.03 9.18
C SER A 113 17.51 -15.07 10.15
N ASP A 114 18.71 -14.76 9.69
CA ASP A 114 19.94 -14.60 10.51
C ASP A 114 20.09 -13.21 11.12
N ARG A 115 19.13 -12.30 10.90
CA ARG A 115 19.14 -10.93 11.41
C ARG A 115 18.14 -10.76 12.56
N LYS A 116 18.37 -9.75 13.38
CA LYS A 116 17.48 -9.38 14.47
C LYS A 116 16.77 -8.08 14.11
N PHE A 117 15.49 -8.13 14.01
CA PHE A 117 14.59 -7.00 13.84
C PHE A 117 13.20 -7.41 14.38
N ILE A 118 12.35 -6.44 14.62
CA ILE A 118 10.94 -6.68 14.92
C ILE A 118 10.17 -6.74 13.59
N ASN A 119 9.42 -7.83 13.38
CA ASN A 119 8.66 -8.06 12.17
C ASN A 119 7.18 -7.76 12.40
N ILE A 120 6.65 -6.72 11.74
CA ILE A 120 5.25 -6.29 11.82
C ILE A 120 4.56 -6.62 10.51
N CYS A 121 3.50 -7.44 10.57
CA CYS A 121 2.70 -7.81 9.43
C CYS A 121 1.31 -7.17 9.49
N GLY A 122 0.87 -6.56 8.41
CA GLY A 122 -0.45 -5.97 8.26
C GLY A 122 -1.01 -6.17 6.86
N GLY A 123 -2.09 -5.44 6.54
CA GLY A 123 -2.77 -5.51 5.27
C GLY A 123 -3.98 -6.44 5.28
N VAL A 124 -4.60 -6.61 4.11
CA VAL A 124 -5.88 -7.30 3.97
C VAL A 124 -5.79 -8.76 4.41
N PHE A 125 -4.70 -9.46 4.09
CA PHE A 125 -4.57 -10.86 4.44
C PHE A 125 -4.41 -11.07 5.96
N CYS A 126 -3.63 -10.22 6.64
CA CYS A 126 -3.54 -10.24 8.11
C CYS A 126 -4.88 -9.93 8.79
N THR A 127 -5.69 -9.07 8.18
CA THR A 127 -7.00 -8.71 8.73
C THR A 127 -7.97 -9.88 8.74
N TYR A 128 -8.03 -10.65 7.66
CA TYR A 128 -8.98 -11.75 7.50
C TYR A 128 -8.45 -13.11 7.96
N PHE A 129 -7.16 -13.34 7.86
CA PHE A 129 -6.51 -14.62 8.17
C PHE A 129 -5.28 -14.43 9.06
N PRO A 130 -5.41 -13.80 10.24
CA PRO A 130 -4.28 -13.55 11.13
C PRO A 130 -3.56 -14.84 11.53
N GLN A 131 -4.28 -15.98 11.64
CA GLN A 131 -3.73 -17.28 12.00
C GLN A 131 -2.64 -17.76 11.02
N ALA A 132 -2.66 -17.30 9.76
CA ALA A 132 -1.61 -17.62 8.79
C ALA A 132 -0.23 -17.06 9.19
N PHE A 133 -0.20 -16.06 10.05
CA PHE A 133 1.00 -15.32 10.48
C PHE A 133 1.48 -15.70 11.88
N GLU A 134 0.69 -16.42 12.67
CA GLU A 134 1.06 -16.86 14.02
C GLU A 134 2.40 -17.60 14.03
N GLY A 135 3.29 -17.18 14.91
CA GLY A 135 4.65 -17.71 15.03
C GLY A 135 5.61 -17.37 13.87
N LYS A 136 5.22 -16.47 12.95
CA LYS A 136 6.03 -16.07 11.79
C LYS A 136 6.43 -14.59 11.80
N CYS A 137 5.80 -13.79 12.63
CA CYS A 137 6.15 -12.38 12.87
C CYS A 137 5.85 -12.01 14.32
N ASP A 138 6.38 -10.88 14.77
CA ASP A 138 6.22 -10.42 16.15
C ASP A 138 4.87 -9.76 16.38
N TYR A 139 4.38 -9.01 15.41
CA TYR A 139 3.07 -8.36 15.48
C TYR A 139 2.23 -8.61 14.23
N ILE A 140 0.98 -9.00 14.43
CA ILE A 140 -0.02 -9.19 13.38
C ILE A 140 -1.07 -8.10 13.52
N CYS A 141 -1.05 -7.12 12.61
CA CYS A 141 -1.93 -5.96 12.65
C CYS A 141 -3.18 -6.20 11.79
N ARG A 142 -4.38 -6.03 12.38
CA ARG A 142 -5.67 -6.17 11.72
C ARG A 142 -6.33 -4.81 11.50
N GLY A 143 -7.06 -4.65 10.41
CA GLY A 143 -7.73 -3.40 10.08
C GLY A 143 -6.80 -2.26 9.67
N GLU A 144 -7.18 -1.02 10.02
CA GLU A 144 -6.42 0.17 9.65
C GLU A 144 -5.19 0.36 10.54
N GLY A 145 -4.05 0.62 9.92
CA GLY A 145 -2.76 0.79 10.61
C GLY A 145 -2.37 2.23 10.89
N ASP A 146 -3.16 3.19 10.41
CA ASP A 146 -2.79 4.62 10.37
C ASP A 146 -2.52 5.23 11.77
N GLU A 147 -3.28 4.81 12.78
CA GLU A 147 -3.05 5.21 14.19
C GLU A 147 -2.28 4.13 14.97
N LEU A 148 -2.47 2.87 14.60
CA LEU A 148 -1.82 1.74 15.29
C LEU A 148 -0.30 1.78 15.13
N LEU A 149 0.19 1.97 13.90
CA LEU A 149 1.63 1.88 13.64
C LEU A 149 2.44 2.93 14.41
N PRO A 150 2.07 4.23 14.42
CA PRO A 150 2.76 5.21 15.24
C PRO A 150 2.81 4.83 16.74
N GLU A 151 1.67 4.43 17.31
CA GLU A 151 1.59 4.02 18.72
C GLU A 151 2.43 2.77 19.03
N LEU A 152 2.41 1.79 18.11
CA LEU A 152 3.22 0.58 18.24
C LEU A 152 4.72 0.90 18.16
N MET A 153 5.11 1.79 17.24
CA MET A 153 6.50 2.23 17.11
C MET A 153 6.98 2.99 18.34
N ASP A 154 6.14 3.85 18.94
CA ASP A 154 6.48 4.54 20.20
C ASP A 154 6.77 3.54 21.31
N LEU A 155 5.93 2.52 21.49
CA LEU A 155 6.16 1.47 22.48
C LEU A 155 7.44 0.68 22.21
N ILE A 156 7.69 0.31 20.95
CA ILE A 156 8.91 -0.40 20.55
C ILE A 156 10.15 0.44 20.83
N SER A 157 10.12 1.74 20.50
CA SER A 157 11.25 2.65 20.75
C SER A 157 11.57 2.82 22.22
N GLU A 158 10.58 2.69 23.10
CA GLU A 158 10.72 2.69 24.55
C GLU A 158 11.11 1.31 25.13
N GLY A 159 11.34 0.30 24.28
CA GLY A 159 11.60 -1.08 24.70
C GLY A 159 10.40 -1.79 25.33
N LYS A 160 9.20 -1.30 25.08
CA LYS A 160 7.94 -1.86 25.57
C LYS A 160 7.29 -2.75 24.51
N THR A 161 6.39 -3.63 24.96
CA THR A 161 5.60 -4.48 24.06
C THR A 161 4.24 -3.85 23.74
N GLY A 162 3.82 -3.96 22.48
CA GLY A 162 2.52 -3.51 22.00
C GLY A 162 1.46 -4.60 21.88
N HIS A 163 1.69 -5.82 22.40
CA HIS A 163 0.74 -6.93 22.27
C HIS A 163 -0.63 -6.70 22.92
N HIS A 164 -0.77 -5.70 23.78
CA HIS A 164 -2.04 -5.31 24.39
C HIS A 164 -2.86 -4.34 23.56
N LEU A 165 -2.29 -3.78 22.47
CA LEU A 165 -2.98 -2.80 21.67
C LEU A 165 -4.15 -3.41 20.88
N ALA A 166 -5.25 -2.68 20.80
CA ALA A 166 -6.31 -3.01 19.85
C ALA A 166 -5.75 -2.93 18.41
N ASN A 167 -6.30 -3.73 17.50
CA ASN A 167 -5.78 -4.06 16.17
C ASN A 167 -4.56 -4.99 16.14
N VAL A 168 -3.87 -5.26 17.26
CA VAL A 168 -2.83 -6.29 17.33
C VAL A 168 -3.48 -7.62 17.72
N HIS A 169 -3.43 -8.60 16.81
CA HIS A 169 -4.00 -9.93 17.06
C HIS A 169 -3.41 -10.59 18.33
N PRO A 170 -4.20 -11.22 19.23
CA PRO A 170 -5.63 -11.55 19.09
C PRO A 170 -6.61 -10.50 19.61
N ASN A 171 -6.17 -9.28 19.90
CA ASN A 171 -7.06 -8.24 20.45
C ASN A 171 -8.12 -7.79 19.42
N PRO A 172 -9.24 -7.20 19.89
CA PRO A 172 -10.27 -6.67 19.01
C PRO A 172 -9.75 -5.51 18.15
N MET A 173 -10.43 -5.23 17.05
CA MET A 173 -10.11 -4.07 16.21
C MET A 173 -10.55 -2.76 16.87
N ARG A 174 -9.94 -1.65 16.43
CA ARG A 174 -10.37 -0.28 16.72
C ARG A 174 -11.52 0.13 15.81
N PRO A 175 -12.36 1.07 16.22
CA PRO A 175 -13.29 1.73 15.30
C PRO A 175 -12.56 2.29 14.07
N ALA A 176 -13.26 2.36 12.95
CA ALA A 176 -12.73 2.95 11.74
C ALA A 176 -12.35 4.43 11.97
N ILE A 177 -11.14 4.79 11.56
CA ILE A 177 -10.55 6.11 11.84
C ILE A 177 -11.28 7.25 11.12
N ASN A 178 -11.12 8.47 11.60
CA ASN A 178 -11.52 9.66 10.86
C ASN A 178 -10.49 9.96 9.76
N VAL A 179 -10.83 9.69 8.52
CA VAL A 179 -9.92 9.88 7.37
C VAL A 179 -9.48 11.34 7.15
N ASN A 180 -10.18 12.30 7.78
CA ASN A 180 -9.86 13.74 7.68
C ASN A 180 -8.81 14.21 8.70
N THR A 181 -8.40 13.33 9.62
CA THR A 181 -7.29 13.59 10.56
C THR A 181 -5.96 13.06 10.05
N LEU A 182 -5.97 12.37 8.93
CA LEU A 182 -4.75 11.81 8.34
C LEU A 182 -3.87 12.91 7.73
N PRO A 183 -2.55 12.72 7.68
CA PRO A 183 -1.66 13.61 6.93
C PRO A 183 -1.90 13.48 5.41
N VAL A 184 -1.31 14.37 4.65
CA VAL A 184 -1.14 14.19 3.20
C VAL A 184 -0.27 12.95 2.96
N THR A 185 -0.57 12.19 1.91
CA THR A 185 0.16 10.96 1.58
C THR A 185 1.62 11.24 1.22
N ASP A 186 2.51 10.38 1.69
CA ASP A 186 3.95 10.47 1.42
C ASP A 186 4.30 9.71 0.13
N HIS A 187 4.41 10.43 -0.97
CA HIS A 187 4.86 9.85 -2.23
C HIS A 187 6.39 9.83 -2.39
N GLU A 188 7.13 10.57 -1.54
CA GLU A 188 8.60 10.63 -1.59
C GLU A 188 9.26 9.30 -1.17
N ILE A 189 8.54 8.44 -0.44
CA ILE A 189 9.05 7.12 -0.06
C ILE A 189 9.23 6.18 -1.26
N PHE A 190 8.56 6.46 -2.39
CA PHE A 190 8.64 5.65 -3.59
C PHE A 190 9.73 6.15 -4.54
N ASP A 191 10.26 5.25 -5.34
CA ASP A 191 11.07 5.62 -6.50
C ASP A 191 10.22 6.47 -7.46
N GLU A 192 10.73 7.63 -7.88
CA GLU A 192 10.03 8.56 -8.78
C GLU A 192 9.56 7.89 -10.08
N ARG A 193 10.30 6.88 -10.55
CA ARG A 193 9.90 6.05 -11.70
C ARG A 193 8.48 5.47 -11.55
N SER A 194 8.01 5.29 -10.32
CA SER A 194 6.67 4.76 -10.02
C SER A 194 5.53 5.69 -10.44
N LEU A 195 5.78 6.98 -10.60
CA LEU A 195 4.79 7.97 -11.01
C LEU A 195 4.57 7.99 -12.53
N TYR A 196 5.52 7.48 -13.32
CA TYR A 196 5.42 7.53 -14.78
C TYR A 196 4.54 6.41 -15.33
N ARG A 197 3.59 6.78 -16.18
CA ARG A 197 2.60 5.88 -16.81
C ARG A 197 2.41 6.18 -18.28
N PRO A 198 2.21 5.15 -19.12
CA PRO A 198 1.70 5.35 -20.47
C PRO A 198 0.22 5.75 -20.40
N PHE A 199 -0.11 6.87 -20.99
CA PHE A 199 -1.46 7.38 -21.09
C PHE A 199 -1.67 8.02 -22.46
N GLN A 200 -2.68 7.60 -23.20
CA GLN A 200 -3.01 8.11 -24.55
C GLN A 200 -1.85 8.16 -25.55
N GLY A 201 -0.89 7.25 -25.44
CA GLY A 201 0.26 7.20 -26.36
C GLY A 201 1.47 8.02 -25.91
N GLU A 202 1.41 8.65 -24.73
CA GLU A 202 2.50 9.40 -24.12
C GLU A 202 2.86 8.83 -22.76
N ILE A 203 4.03 9.18 -22.25
CA ILE A 203 4.45 8.86 -20.89
C ILE A 203 4.31 10.13 -20.07
N ILE A 204 3.44 10.08 -19.07
CA ILE A 204 3.12 11.22 -18.22
C ILE A 204 3.26 10.85 -16.74
N LYS A 205 3.40 11.86 -15.90
CA LYS A 205 3.38 11.70 -14.44
C LYS A 205 1.95 11.62 -13.94
N ILE A 206 1.62 10.50 -13.29
CA ILE A 206 0.29 10.24 -12.73
C ILE A 206 0.42 9.93 -11.25
N ALA A 207 -0.31 10.66 -10.40
CA ALA A 207 -0.49 10.29 -9.01
C ALA A 207 -1.92 9.82 -8.73
N THR A 208 -2.08 9.11 -7.63
CA THR A 208 -3.39 8.63 -7.15
C THR A 208 -3.84 9.41 -5.94
N VAL A 209 -5.11 9.78 -5.91
CA VAL A 209 -5.76 10.43 -4.77
C VAL A 209 -6.95 9.59 -4.33
N GLU A 210 -6.99 9.24 -3.04
CA GLU A 210 -8.10 8.54 -2.41
C GLU A 210 -9.11 9.56 -1.88
N THR A 211 -10.34 9.54 -2.39
CA THR A 211 -11.39 10.48 -1.96
C THR A 211 -12.26 9.96 -0.83
N GLN A 212 -12.24 8.65 -0.60
CA GLN A 212 -13.03 7.97 0.43
C GLN A 212 -12.48 6.58 0.72
N ARG A 213 -12.77 6.06 1.90
CA ARG A 213 -12.53 4.65 2.26
C ARG A 213 -13.83 3.90 2.43
N GLY A 214 -13.92 2.72 1.81
CA GLY A 214 -15.07 1.85 1.82
C GLY A 214 -16.11 2.22 0.76
N CYS A 215 -17.15 1.39 0.68
CA CYS A 215 -18.22 1.48 -0.31
C CYS A 215 -19.57 1.15 0.34
N PRO A 216 -20.66 1.87 0.01
CA PRO A 216 -21.98 1.58 0.55
C PRO A 216 -22.67 0.41 -0.14
N PHE A 217 -22.15 -0.08 -1.26
CA PHE A 217 -22.76 -1.16 -2.04
C PHE A 217 -22.41 -2.55 -1.49
N LYS A 218 -23.25 -3.55 -1.79
CA LYS A 218 -23.13 -4.92 -1.30
C LYS A 218 -22.86 -5.91 -2.45
N CYS A 219 -21.93 -5.59 -3.33
CA CYS A 219 -21.58 -6.44 -4.48
C CYS A 219 -21.00 -7.78 -4.02
N LYS A 220 -21.56 -8.89 -4.51
CA LYS A 220 -21.22 -10.27 -4.04
C LYS A 220 -19.78 -10.70 -4.35
N PHE A 221 -19.12 -10.08 -5.29
CA PHE A 221 -17.75 -10.38 -5.73
C PHE A 221 -16.70 -9.46 -5.11
N CYS A 222 -17.12 -8.45 -4.34
CA CYS A 222 -16.26 -7.39 -3.83
C CYS A 222 -15.94 -7.59 -2.35
N ASN A 223 -14.72 -7.20 -1.95
CA ASN A 223 -14.27 -7.26 -0.56
C ASN A 223 -14.81 -6.13 0.32
N SER A 224 -15.19 -4.97 -0.25
CA SER A 224 -15.69 -3.82 0.54
C SER A 224 -16.87 -4.14 1.45
N PRO A 225 -17.88 -4.95 1.05
CA PRO A 225 -18.93 -5.38 1.97
C PRO A 225 -18.43 -6.20 3.16
N SER A 226 -17.40 -7.03 2.96
CA SER A 226 -16.80 -7.81 4.05
C SER A 226 -16.09 -6.92 5.06
N ASN A 227 -15.35 -5.89 4.58
CA ASN A 227 -14.77 -4.86 5.46
C ASN A 227 -15.87 -4.13 6.26
N ALA A 228 -16.93 -3.70 5.59
CA ALA A 228 -18.03 -3.01 6.26
C ALA A 228 -18.72 -3.87 7.34
N SER A 229 -18.91 -5.18 7.07
CA SER A 229 -19.46 -6.12 8.04
C SER A 229 -18.50 -6.34 9.20
N LEU A 230 -17.23 -6.55 8.95
CA LEU A 230 -16.19 -6.78 9.96
C LEU A 230 -16.10 -5.61 10.95
N TYR A 231 -16.02 -4.36 10.44
CA TYR A 231 -15.97 -3.18 11.30
C TYR A 231 -17.28 -2.96 12.07
N LYS A 232 -18.43 -3.24 11.44
CA LYS A 232 -19.72 -3.16 12.13
C LYS A 232 -19.84 -4.19 13.25
N GLU A 233 -19.39 -5.41 13.04
CA GLU A 233 -19.47 -6.51 14.00
C GLU A 233 -18.50 -6.35 15.18
N GLU A 234 -17.24 -6.00 14.89
CA GLU A 234 -16.21 -5.91 15.94
C GLU A 234 -16.18 -4.55 16.67
N THR A 235 -16.61 -3.46 16.03
CA THR A 235 -16.40 -2.10 16.56
C THR A 235 -17.64 -1.21 16.57
N ASP A 236 -18.75 -1.67 16.01
CA ASP A 236 -19.98 -0.90 15.77
C ASP A 236 -19.75 0.40 14.95
N SER A 237 -18.69 0.48 14.17
CA SER A 237 -18.34 1.65 13.36
C SER A 237 -18.72 1.50 11.89
N LEU A 238 -18.87 2.63 11.20
CA LEU A 238 -19.09 2.66 9.76
C LEU A 238 -17.76 2.69 9.02
N PHE A 239 -17.53 1.72 8.15
CA PHE A 239 -16.32 1.66 7.34
C PHE A 239 -16.35 2.63 6.14
N PHE A 240 -17.51 3.04 5.66
CA PHE A 240 -17.68 3.98 4.56
C PHE A 240 -17.55 5.43 5.05
N ARG A 241 -16.48 6.13 4.64
CA ARG A 241 -16.13 7.49 5.09
C ARG A 241 -15.56 8.29 3.93
N HIS A 242 -15.97 9.55 3.84
CA HIS A 242 -15.48 10.51 2.85
C HIS A 242 -14.41 11.42 3.44
N ARG A 243 -13.42 11.75 2.63
CA ARG A 243 -12.52 12.87 2.90
C ARG A 243 -13.22 14.19 2.55
N THR A 244 -12.87 15.25 3.24
CA THR A 244 -13.35 16.59 2.90
C THR A 244 -12.67 17.10 1.63
N VAL A 245 -13.29 18.08 0.97
CA VAL A 245 -12.71 18.68 -0.25
C VAL A 245 -11.40 19.36 0.08
N GLU A 246 -11.33 20.09 1.18
CA GLU A 246 -10.12 20.80 1.64
C GLU A 246 -8.96 19.83 1.89
N HIS A 247 -9.24 18.67 2.47
CA HIS A 247 -8.22 17.65 2.72
C HIS A 247 -7.69 17.02 1.42
N GLN A 248 -8.57 16.82 0.43
CA GLN A 248 -8.18 16.34 -0.90
C GLN A 248 -7.41 17.40 -1.68
N GLU A 249 -7.85 18.67 -1.62
CA GLU A 249 -7.17 19.79 -2.25
C GLU A 249 -5.74 19.95 -1.74
N ALA A 250 -5.53 19.87 -0.42
CA ALA A 250 -4.20 19.93 0.16
C ALA A 250 -3.27 18.83 -0.37
N GLU A 251 -3.78 17.60 -0.53
CA GLU A 251 -3.02 16.50 -1.11
C GLU A 251 -2.71 16.73 -2.60
N ILE A 252 -3.68 17.21 -3.37
CA ILE A 252 -3.51 17.49 -4.80
C ILE A 252 -2.45 18.58 -5.01
N ILE A 253 -2.49 19.66 -4.22
CA ILE A 253 -1.49 20.74 -4.27
C ILE A 253 -0.10 20.19 -3.94
N ASP A 254 0.04 19.41 -2.87
CA ASP A 254 1.32 18.80 -2.49
C ASP A 254 1.90 17.90 -3.60
N LEU A 255 1.05 17.10 -4.25
CA LEU A 255 1.44 16.24 -5.37
C LEU A 255 1.91 17.05 -6.61
N ILE A 256 1.23 18.13 -6.92
CA ILE A 256 1.61 19.01 -8.03
C ILE A 256 2.92 19.71 -7.71
N ASP A 257 3.04 20.31 -6.52
CA ASP A 257 4.19 21.14 -6.15
C ASP A 257 5.48 20.32 -5.99
N LYS A 258 5.38 19.09 -5.46
CA LYS A 258 6.57 18.24 -5.22
C LYS A 258 6.95 17.34 -6.39
N HIS A 259 5.97 16.92 -7.18
CA HIS A 259 6.19 15.86 -8.16
C HIS A 259 5.86 16.24 -9.60
N ASP A 260 5.41 17.47 -9.87
CA ASP A 260 4.99 17.92 -11.21
C ASP A 260 3.96 16.98 -11.84
N ILE A 261 2.92 16.59 -11.11
CA ILE A 261 1.91 15.64 -11.57
C ILE A 261 1.07 16.26 -12.67
N GLU A 262 0.97 15.57 -13.80
CA GLU A 262 0.23 16.02 -15.00
C GLU A 262 -1.21 15.49 -14.99
N VAL A 263 -1.43 14.29 -14.40
CA VAL A 263 -2.75 13.64 -14.33
C VAL A 263 -2.99 13.07 -12.93
N LEU A 264 -4.16 13.34 -12.40
CA LEU A 264 -4.65 12.73 -11.16
C LEU A 264 -5.55 11.54 -11.49
N TRP A 265 -5.25 10.41 -10.88
CA TRP A 265 -6.11 9.25 -10.93
C TRP A 265 -6.84 9.09 -9.60
N ILE A 266 -8.15 9.29 -9.62
CA ILE A 266 -8.98 9.10 -8.43
C ILE A 266 -9.11 7.60 -8.17
N VAL A 267 -8.52 7.13 -7.08
CA VAL A 267 -8.61 5.75 -6.61
C VAL A 267 -9.56 5.69 -5.43
N THR A 268 -10.69 5.05 -5.64
CA THR A 268 -11.70 4.87 -4.60
C THR A 268 -12.60 3.69 -4.97
N ASP A 269 -13.20 3.07 -3.99
CA ASP A 269 -14.12 1.95 -4.22
C ASP A 269 -15.28 2.33 -5.16
N THR A 270 -15.79 3.58 -5.02
CA THR A 270 -16.79 4.11 -5.93
C THR A 270 -16.92 5.64 -5.78
N PHE A 271 -16.49 6.39 -6.79
CA PHE A 271 -16.38 7.84 -6.73
C PHE A 271 -17.73 8.57 -6.64
N LEU A 272 -18.72 8.15 -7.43
CA LEU A 272 -20.01 8.85 -7.55
C LEU A 272 -21.04 8.47 -6.46
N THR A 273 -20.59 8.18 -5.25
CA THR A 273 -21.49 7.91 -4.10
C THR A 273 -21.75 9.13 -3.24
N MET A 274 -21.09 10.23 -3.52
CA MET A 274 -21.33 11.51 -2.84
C MET A 274 -22.62 12.17 -3.32
N SER A 275 -23.19 13.03 -2.49
CA SER A 275 -24.35 13.84 -2.88
C SER A 275 -23.97 14.80 -4.01
N LYS A 276 -24.97 15.21 -4.83
CA LYS A 276 -24.76 16.21 -5.88
C LYS A 276 -24.09 17.48 -5.34
N LYS A 277 -24.50 17.95 -4.16
CA LYS A 277 -23.92 19.12 -3.52
C LYS A 277 -22.42 18.95 -3.27
N LYS A 278 -21.99 17.81 -2.71
CA LYS A 278 -20.56 17.49 -2.50
C LYS A 278 -19.80 17.35 -3.80
N PHE A 279 -20.42 16.78 -4.82
CA PHE A 279 -19.80 16.68 -6.14
C PHE A 279 -19.60 18.07 -6.75
N ASP A 280 -20.60 18.97 -6.67
CA ASP A 280 -20.50 20.34 -7.18
C ASP A 280 -19.46 21.19 -6.40
N GLU A 281 -19.24 20.90 -5.10
CA GLU A 281 -18.16 21.50 -4.30
C GLU A 281 -16.79 20.96 -4.75
N TRP A 282 -16.69 19.67 -4.98
CA TRP A 282 -15.45 19.00 -5.40
C TRP A 282 -15.03 19.37 -6.85
N ALA A 283 -15.98 19.64 -7.72
CA ALA A 283 -15.75 19.96 -9.13
C ALA A 283 -15.34 21.46 -9.36
N LYS A 284 -15.32 22.29 -8.35
CA LYS A 284 -14.88 23.70 -8.41
C LYS A 284 -13.40 23.85 -8.16
#